data_a257bfd079a6e048e324bbbead4bf9d8
#
_entry.id   a257bfd079a6e048e324bbbead4bf9d8
#
_cell.length_a   1.000
_cell.length_b   1.000
_cell.length_c   1.000
_cell.angle_alpha   90.00
_cell.angle_beta   90.00
_cell.angle_gamma   90.00
#
_symmetry.space_group_name_H-M   'P 1'
#
loop_
_entity.id
_entity.type
_entity.pdbx_description
1 polymer ?
#
loop_
_entity_poly.entity_id
_entity_poly.type
_entity_poly.pdbx_seq_one_letter_code
_entity_poly.pdbx_strand_id
1 'polypeptide(L)'
;MTELVLDAFVTAVIAASDYEEMDRIYLKNRIMSRVGEEGLNAPAQKEDLIALKDQLVEIAVANSKIQDSMAAKDSLGAELMDWITPSPSQVNHRFWETYRQSKEDAIADFYALSKRNDYIKVKAIAQNIAFETQTPYGSLEITINLSKPEKDPKDIAAAKLAKVSHYPACQLCFENEGYQGRLDHPARANHRIIRFDMNGHDWGFQYSPYAYFNEHCIFLDSQHVPMAIS
;
A
#
# COMPACT_ATOMS: atom_id res chain seq x y z
N MET A 1 -21.76 18.71 13.86
CA MET A 1 -21.14 19.37 12.69
C MET A 1 -20.27 18.32 12.02
N THR A 2 -20.40 18.15 10.72
CA THR A 2 -19.55 17.20 9.97
C THR A 2 -18.13 17.75 9.92
N GLU A 3 -17.16 16.96 10.32
CA GLU A 3 -15.74 17.34 10.29
C GLU A 3 -15.28 17.55 8.84
N LEU A 4 -14.37 18.50 8.63
CA LEU A 4 -13.81 18.77 7.29
C LEU A 4 -12.81 17.68 6.92
N VAL A 5 -12.72 17.32 5.64
CA VAL A 5 -11.88 16.21 5.16
C VAL A 5 -10.41 16.34 5.58
N LEU A 6 -9.86 17.56 5.52
CA LEU A 6 -8.48 17.81 5.96
C LEU A 6 -8.29 17.55 7.45
N ASP A 7 -9.21 18.05 8.29
CA ASP A 7 -9.15 17.87 9.73
C ASP A 7 -9.36 16.40 10.13
N ALA A 8 -10.36 15.75 9.53
CA ALA A 8 -10.64 14.33 9.74
C ALA A 8 -9.44 13.45 9.37
N PHE A 9 -8.83 13.69 8.21
CA PHE A 9 -7.64 12.92 7.79
C PHE A 9 -6.46 13.14 8.74
N VAL A 10 -6.15 14.38 9.12
CA VAL A 10 -5.07 14.67 10.07
C VAL A 10 -5.33 14.04 11.44
N THR A 11 -6.58 14.11 11.94
CA THR A 11 -6.98 13.44 13.18
C THR A 11 -6.74 11.93 13.10
N ALA A 12 -7.14 11.30 11.98
CA ALA A 12 -6.93 9.87 11.76
C ALA A 12 -5.43 9.50 11.61
N VAL A 13 -4.62 10.36 10.99
CA VAL A 13 -3.17 10.17 10.89
C VAL A 13 -2.52 10.20 12.28
N ILE A 14 -2.83 11.20 13.10
CA ILE A 14 -2.31 11.31 14.47
C ILE A 14 -2.70 10.07 15.30
N ALA A 15 -3.95 9.64 15.20
CA ALA A 15 -4.44 8.46 15.94
C ALA A 15 -3.78 7.13 15.49
N ALA A 16 -3.26 7.05 14.27
CA ALA A 16 -2.73 5.83 13.67
C ALA A 16 -1.19 5.77 13.59
N SER A 17 -0.47 6.81 14.02
CA SER A 17 0.97 6.96 13.86
C SER A 17 1.64 7.48 15.12
N ASP A 18 2.96 7.74 15.03
CA ASP A 18 3.75 8.37 16.10
C ASP A 18 3.67 9.92 16.09
N TYR A 19 2.82 10.52 15.22
CA TYR A 19 2.55 11.95 15.26
C TYR A 19 1.70 12.32 16.47
N GLU A 20 1.94 13.52 16.99
CA GLU A 20 1.22 14.07 18.14
C GLU A 20 0.34 15.27 17.75
N GLU A 21 -0.50 15.74 18.66
CA GLU A 21 -1.38 16.89 18.40
C GLU A 21 -0.62 18.16 18.02
N MET A 22 0.61 18.34 18.51
CA MET A 22 1.49 19.44 18.11
C MET A 22 1.90 19.42 16.64
N ASP A 23 1.83 18.26 15.97
CA ASP A 23 2.15 18.08 14.55
C ASP A 23 1.00 18.44 13.61
N ARG A 24 -0.18 18.74 14.14
CA ARG A 24 -1.40 18.98 13.35
C ARG A 24 -1.21 20.01 12.24
N ILE A 25 -0.62 21.16 12.58
CA ILE A 25 -0.39 22.24 11.59
C ILE A 25 0.62 21.81 10.54
N TYR A 26 1.69 21.14 10.96
CA TYR A 26 2.71 20.59 10.06
C TYR A 26 2.09 19.60 9.06
N LEU A 27 1.27 18.68 9.53
CA LEU A 27 0.57 17.70 8.67
C LEU A 27 -0.40 18.39 7.71
N LYS A 28 -1.20 19.35 8.18
CA LYS A 28 -2.08 20.14 7.30
C LYS A 28 -1.31 20.82 6.17
N ASN A 29 -0.20 21.47 6.48
CA ASN A 29 0.61 22.17 5.48
C ASN A 29 1.22 21.19 4.47
N ARG A 30 1.63 20.01 4.89
CA ARG A 30 2.11 18.95 3.99
C ARG A 30 1.01 18.48 3.04
N ILE A 31 -0.20 18.23 3.55
CA ILE A 31 -1.34 17.82 2.73
C ILE A 31 -1.65 18.93 1.71
N MET A 32 -1.80 20.18 2.16
CA MET A 32 -2.09 21.31 1.27
C MET A 32 -1.05 21.45 0.16
N SER A 33 0.22 21.26 0.46
CA SER A 33 1.30 21.30 -0.54
C SER A 33 1.13 20.21 -1.62
N ARG A 34 0.67 19.01 -1.24
CA ARG A 34 0.53 17.86 -2.15
C ARG A 34 -0.81 17.83 -2.87
N VAL A 35 -1.87 18.25 -2.21
CA VAL A 35 -3.26 18.10 -2.68
C VAL A 35 -3.81 19.42 -3.26
N GLY A 36 -3.25 20.57 -2.86
CA GLY A 36 -3.77 21.90 -3.14
C GLY A 36 -4.69 22.38 -2.01
N GLU A 37 -5.12 23.63 -2.09
CA GLU A 37 -5.91 24.26 -1.04
C GLU A 37 -7.42 24.18 -1.28
N GLU A 38 -7.82 24.17 -2.56
CA GLU A 38 -9.24 24.15 -2.92
C GLU A 38 -9.87 22.80 -2.57
N GLY A 39 -11.09 22.83 -2.08
CA GLY A 39 -11.86 21.63 -1.74
C GLY A 39 -11.52 20.98 -0.38
N LEU A 40 -10.44 21.38 0.29
CA LEU A 40 -10.06 20.83 1.60
C LEU A 40 -11.04 21.15 2.73
N ASN A 41 -11.89 22.16 2.53
CA ASN A 41 -13.00 22.51 3.43
C ASN A 41 -14.29 21.72 3.13
N ALA A 42 -14.23 20.74 2.22
CA ALA A 42 -15.36 19.86 1.97
C ALA A 42 -15.65 18.98 3.21
N PRO A 43 -16.90 18.62 3.47
CA PRO A 43 -17.24 17.66 4.51
C PRO A 43 -16.57 16.32 4.25
N ALA A 44 -16.07 15.67 5.30
CA ALA A 44 -15.62 14.28 5.24
C ALA A 44 -16.79 13.38 4.85
N GLN A 45 -16.65 12.63 3.77
CA GLN A 45 -17.71 11.73 3.30
C GLN A 45 -17.82 10.46 4.15
N LYS A 46 -16.71 10.03 4.73
CA LYS A 46 -16.60 8.90 5.65
C LYS A 46 -15.51 9.18 6.67
N GLU A 47 -15.55 8.49 7.79
CA GLU A 47 -14.57 8.66 8.87
C GLU A 47 -13.38 7.70 8.79
N ASP A 48 -13.45 6.66 7.94
CA ASP A 48 -12.31 5.72 7.80
C ASP A 48 -11.14 6.34 7.03
N LEU A 49 -9.94 6.10 7.51
CA LEU A 49 -8.70 6.70 7.00
C LEU A 49 -8.50 6.47 5.49
N ILE A 50 -8.83 5.27 4.98
CA ILE A 50 -8.69 4.94 3.56
C ILE A 50 -9.67 5.74 2.71
N ALA A 51 -10.92 5.94 3.18
CA ALA A 51 -11.88 6.76 2.47
C ALA A 51 -11.51 8.25 2.47
N LEU A 52 -10.98 8.73 3.59
CA LEU A 52 -10.46 10.10 3.68
C LEU A 52 -9.27 10.31 2.73
N LYS A 53 -8.33 9.36 2.66
CA LYS A 53 -7.24 9.37 1.68
C LYS A 53 -7.79 9.38 0.26
N ASP A 54 -8.77 8.54 -0.08
CA ASP A 54 -9.39 8.51 -1.42
C ASP A 54 -10.00 9.88 -1.76
N GLN A 55 -10.72 10.50 -0.83
CA GLN A 55 -11.28 11.84 -1.03
C GLN A 55 -10.20 12.92 -1.27
N LEU A 56 -9.08 12.87 -0.54
CA LEU A 56 -7.95 13.78 -0.76
C LEU A 56 -7.28 13.58 -2.12
N VAL A 57 -7.18 12.33 -2.59
CA VAL A 57 -6.64 12.01 -3.93
C VAL A 57 -7.53 12.62 -5.03
N GLU A 58 -8.86 12.52 -4.92
CA GLU A 58 -9.77 13.14 -5.89
C GLU A 58 -9.70 14.68 -5.83
N ILE A 59 -9.54 15.27 -4.67
CA ILE A 59 -9.29 16.72 -4.52
C ILE A 59 -7.99 17.12 -5.24
N ALA A 60 -6.93 16.32 -5.12
CA ALA A 60 -5.66 16.59 -5.80
C ALA A 60 -5.80 16.55 -7.32
N VAL A 61 -6.61 15.64 -7.87
CA VAL A 61 -6.96 15.62 -9.31
C VAL A 61 -7.71 16.90 -9.71
N ALA A 62 -8.73 17.27 -8.94
CA ALA A 62 -9.51 18.48 -9.19
C ALA A 62 -8.63 19.75 -9.16
N ASN A 63 -7.66 19.80 -8.27
CA ASN A 63 -6.68 20.89 -8.16
C ASN A 63 -5.54 20.80 -9.20
N SER A 64 -5.56 19.84 -10.12
CA SER A 64 -4.50 19.61 -11.11
C SER A 64 -3.10 19.40 -10.49
N LYS A 65 -3.05 18.91 -9.25
CA LYS A 65 -1.79 18.56 -8.55
C LYS A 65 -1.24 17.22 -9.03
N ILE A 66 -2.11 16.33 -9.46
CA ILE A 66 -1.77 15.07 -10.11
C ILE A 66 -2.62 14.89 -11.36
N GLN A 67 -2.15 14.06 -12.28
CA GLN A 67 -2.94 13.66 -13.45
C GLN A 67 -4.09 12.75 -13.01
N ASP A 68 -5.21 12.82 -13.77
CA ASP A 68 -6.33 11.89 -13.61
C ASP A 68 -5.98 10.55 -14.28
N SER A 69 -5.05 9.81 -13.66
CA SER A 69 -4.65 8.48 -14.07
C SER A 69 -4.52 7.56 -12.85
N MET A 70 -4.70 6.27 -13.05
CA MET A 70 -4.58 5.28 -11.97
C MET A 70 -3.20 5.32 -11.31
N ALA A 71 -2.14 5.43 -12.12
CA ALA A 71 -0.77 5.47 -11.61
C ALA A 71 -0.51 6.68 -10.71
N ALA A 72 -1.00 7.87 -11.10
CA ALA A 72 -0.83 9.09 -10.31
C ALA A 72 -1.64 9.05 -9.00
N LYS A 73 -2.89 8.56 -9.06
CA LYS A 73 -3.76 8.37 -7.88
C LYS A 73 -3.17 7.36 -6.89
N ASP A 74 -2.67 6.22 -7.39
CA ASP A 74 -2.03 5.18 -6.55
C ASP A 74 -0.75 5.73 -5.90
N SER A 75 0.06 6.50 -6.65
CA SER A 75 1.28 7.12 -6.12
C SER A 75 0.99 8.09 -4.98
N LEU A 76 0.06 9.03 -5.15
CA LEU A 76 -0.30 9.96 -4.09
C LEU A 76 -0.95 9.23 -2.91
N GLY A 77 -1.85 8.27 -3.17
CA GLY A 77 -2.48 7.48 -2.13
C GLY A 77 -1.47 6.70 -1.29
N ALA A 78 -0.49 6.06 -1.91
CA ALA A 78 0.58 5.36 -1.22
C ALA A 78 1.47 6.32 -0.40
N GLU A 79 1.78 7.51 -0.94
CA GLU A 79 2.53 8.56 -0.22
C GLU A 79 1.80 9.03 1.04
N LEU A 80 0.49 9.32 0.95
CA LEU A 80 -0.30 9.75 2.09
C LEU A 80 -0.37 8.67 3.18
N MET A 81 -0.47 7.40 2.78
CA MET A 81 -0.52 6.28 3.71
C MET A 81 0.87 5.91 4.27
N ASP A 82 1.96 6.30 3.62
CA ASP A 82 3.30 6.14 4.17
C ASP A 82 3.50 6.95 5.46
N TRP A 83 2.80 8.08 5.62
CA TRP A 83 2.89 8.92 6.82
C TRP A 83 2.45 8.22 8.11
N ILE A 84 1.54 7.25 8.01
CA ILE A 84 1.13 6.42 9.15
C ILE A 84 1.92 5.12 9.26
N THR A 85 2.84 4.87 8.34
CA THR A 85 3.58 3.62 8.27
C THR A 85 4.96 3.82 8.91
N PRO A 86 5.27 3.13 10.00
CA PRO A 86 6.59 3.23 10.62
C PRO A 86 7.70 2.88 9.63
N SER A 87 8.91 3.39 9.86
CA SER A 87 10.07 3.10 9.01
C SER A 87 10.36 1.59 8.95
N PRO A 88 11.05 1.10 7.91
CA PRO A 88 11.41 -0.32 7.80
C PRO A 88 12.12 -0.86 9.04
N SER A 89 13.03 -0.08 9.64
CA SER A 89 13.74 -0.48 10.86
C SER A 89 12.80 -0.60 12.07
N GLN A 90 11.89 0.36 12.26
CA GLN A 90 10.91 0.33 13.35
C GLN A 90 9.98 -0.89 13.23
N VAL A 91 9.48 -1.17 12.01
CA VAL A 91 8.62 -2.33 11.75
C VAL A 91 9.37 -3.63 12.04
N ASN A 92 10.61 -3.76 11.58
CA ASN A 92 11.42 -4.96 11.82
C ASN A 92 11.76 -5.14 13.30
N HIS A 93 12.17 -4.07 14.01
CA HIS A 93 12.44 -4.16 15.44
C HIS A 93 11.20 -4.62 16.21
N ARG A 94 10.05 -3.97 15.99
CA ARG A 94 8.79 -4.33 16.64
C ARG A 94 8.38 -5.76 16.31
N PHE A 95 8.46 -6.17 15.04
CA PHE A 95 8.11 -7.53 14.65
C PHE A 95 8.94 -8.57 15.41
N TRP A 96 10.26 -8.41 15.46
CA TRP A 96 11.14 -9.38 16.11
C TRP A 96 11.07 -9.33 17.63
N GLU A 97 10.74 -8.18 18.22
CA GLU A 97 10.45 -8.09 19.67
C GLU A 97 9.17 -8.86 20.03
N THR A 98 8.09 -8.64 19.28
CA THR A 98 6.83 -9.36 19.47
C THR A 98 7.00 -10.86 19.19
N TYR A 99 7.72 -11.22 18.11
CA TYR A 99 7.95 -12.61 17.71
C TYR A 99 8.64 -13.46 18.78
N ARG A 100 9.54 -12.86 19.59
CA ARG A 100 10.17 -13.58 20.73
C ARG A 100 9.17 -13.94 21.83
N GLN A 101 8.07 -13.24 21.91
CA GLN A 101 7.02 -13.45 22.91
C GLN A 101 5.88 -14.32 22.35
N SER A 102 5.40 -13.97 21.17
CA SER A 102 4.33 -14.66 20.45
C SER A 102 4.55 -14.50 18.94
N LYS A 103 4.70 -15.62 18.25
CA LYS A 103 4.87 -15.64 16.77
C LYS A 103 3.58 -15.22 16.10
N GLU A 104 2.46 -15.67 16.62
CA GLU A 104 1.13 -15.41 16.14
C GLU A 104 0.81 -13.92 16.21
N ASP A 105 1.14 -13.27 17.33
CA ASP A 105 0.90 -11.84 17.51
C ASP A 105 1.77 -11.00 16.59
N ALA A 106 3.03 -11.37 16.38
CA ALA A 106 3.92 -10.66 15.45
C ALA A 106 3.40 -10.69 14.01
N ILE A 107 2.91 -11.85 13.55
CA ILE A 107 2.32 -12.02 12.21
C ILE A 107 1.01 -11.23 12.12
N ALA A 108 0.14 -11.33 13.13
CA ALA A 108 -1.13 -10.63 13.18
C ALA A 108 -0.95 -9.10 13.18
N ASP A 109 0.00 -8.57 13.95
CA ASP A 109 0.34 -7.15 14.01
C ASP A 109 0.85 -6.63 12.65
N PHE A 110 1.73 -7.37 12.00
CA PHE A 110 2.26 -6.98 10.68
C PHE A 110 1.17 -7.05 9.59
N TYR A 111 0.28 -8.04 9.67
CA TYR A 111 -0.88 -8.13 8.78
C TYR A 111 -1.85 -6.97 9.01
N ALA A 112 -2.13 -6.64 10.27
CA ALA A 112 -2.98 -5.51 10.65
C ALA A 112 -2.40 -4.17 10.16
N LEU A 113 -1.08 -3.95 10.32
CA LEU A 113 -0.38 -2.78 9.78
C LEU A 113 -0.55 -2.69 8.27
N SER A 114 -0.30 -3.79 7.54
CA SER A 114 -0.37 -3.84 6.06
C SER A 114 -1.79 -3.60 5.53
N LYS A 115 -2.83 -3.91 6.32
CA LYS A 115 -4.23 -3.55 6.00
C LYS A 115 -4.54 -2.09 6.33
N ARG A 116 -4.12 -1.63 7.51
CA ARG A 116 -4.40 -0.28 7.99
C ARG A 116 -3.75 0.80 7.13
N ASN A 117 -2.54 0.55 6.64
CA ASN A 117 -1.83 1.49 5.77
C ASN A 117 -2.19 1.36 4.28
N ASP A 118 -3.28 0.64 3.95
CA ASP A 118 -3.77 0.43 2.58
C ASP A 118 -2.73 -0.19 1.63
N TYR A 119 -1.70 -0.88 2.15
CA TYR A 119 -0.82 -1.69 1.30
C TYR A 119 -1.58 -2.90 0.77
N ILE A 120 -2.24 -3.66 1.66
CA ILE A 120 -3.21 -4.69 1.26
C ILE A 120 -4.51 -3.99 0.88
N LYS A 121 -4.92 -4.09 -0.37
CA LYS A 121 -6.09 -3.41 -0.93
C LYS A 121 -7.40 -4.08 -0.51
N VAL A 122 -7.71 -4.04 0.81
CA VAL A 122 -8.83 -4.77 1.42
C VAL A 122 -10.17 -4.46 0.72
N LYS A 123 -10.44 -3.19 0.39
CA LYS A 123 -11.69 -2.79 -0.31
C LYS A 123 -11.81 -3.42 -1.69
N ALA A 124 -10.70 -3.50 -2.44
CA ALA A 124 -10.68 -4.13 -3.75
C ALA A 124 -10.77 -5.66 -3.63
N ILE A 125 -10.07 -6.25 -2.66
CA ILE A 125 -10.11 -7.70 -2.38
C ILE A 125 -11.52 -8.16 -2.01
N ALA A 126 -12.29 -7.35 -1.29
CA ALA A 126 -13.67 -7.67 -0.93
C ALA A 126 -14.60 -7.80 -2.16
N GLN A 127 -14.18 -7.36 -3.34
CA GLN A 127 -14.92 -7.54 -4.59
C GLN A 127 -14.56 -8.83 -5.33
N ASN A 128 -13.56 -9.58 -4.88
CA ASN A 128 -13.21 -10.86 -5.46
C ASN A 128 -14.38 -11.84 -5.33
N ILE A 129 -14.58 -12.66 -6.36
CA ILE A 129 -15.63 -13.67 -6.39
C ILE A 129 -14.98 -15.02 -6.14
N ALA A 130 -15.35 -15.68 -5.05
CA ALA A 130 -14.90 -17.03 -4.73
C ALA A 130 -16.08 -18.01 -4.79
N PHE A 131 -15.86 -19.19 -5.39
CA PHE A 131 -16.83 -20.26 -5.44
C PHE A 131 -16.12 -21.61 -5.54
N GLU A 132 -16.82 -22.67 -5.15
CA GLU A 132 -16.36 -24.04 -5.29
C GLU A 132 -16.99 -24.72 -6.50
N THR A 133 -16.24 -25.60 -7.15
CA THR A 133 -16.76 -26.48 -8.19
C THR A 133 -16.31 -27.93 -7.95
N GLN A 134 -17.21 -28.88 -8.22
CA GLN A 134 -16.90 -30.30 -8.10
C GLN A 134 -16.22 -30.80 -9.36
N THR A 135 -15.15 -31.56 -9.19
CA THR A 135 -14.43 -32.23 -10.27
C THR A 135 -14.28 -33.73 -9.97
N PRO A 136 -13.90 -34.57 -10.96
CA PRO A 136 -13.60 -35.97 -10.72
C PRO A 136 -12.44 -36.20 -9.71
N TYR A 137 -11.64 -35.16 -9.43
CA TYR A 137 -10.51 -35.19 -8.51
C TYR A 137 -10.80 -34.55 -7.14
N GLY A 138 -12.03 -34.10 -6.91
CA GLY A 138 -12.46 -33.43 -5.68
C GLY A 138 -13.00 -32.01 -5.91
N SER A 139 -13.31 -31.30 -4.82
CA SER A 139 -13.73 -29.91 -4.86
C SER A 139 -12.53 -29.00 -5.17
N LEU A 140 -12.72 -28.06 -6.10
CA LEU A 140 -11.79 -26.99 -6.40
C LEU A 140 -12.37 -25.65 -5.97
N GLU A 141 -11.61 -24.90 -5.18
CA GLU A 141 -11.90 -23.50 -4.89
C GLU A 141 -11.37 -22.63 -6.03
N ILE A 142 -12.23 -21.78 -6.57
CA ILE A 142 -11.92 -20.87 -7.66
C ILE A 142 -12.13 -19.44 -7.17
N THR A 143 -11.13 -18.58 -7.37
CA THR A 143 -11.23 -17.15 -7.11
C THR A 143 -11.04 -16.35 -8.39
N ILE A 144 -12.04 -15.51 -8.73
CA ILE A 144 -11.89 -14.46 -9.73
C ILE A 144 -11.32 -13.23 -9.03
N ASN A 145 -10.05 -12.96 -9.25
CA ASN A 145 -9.36 -11.85 -8.60
C ASN A 145 -9.64 -10.52 -9.33
N LEU A 146 -10.65 -9.80 -8.85
CA LEU A 146 -11.03 -8.47 -9.34
C LEU A 146 -10.24 -7.35 -8.66
N SER A 147 -9.47 -7.65 -7.62
CA SER A 147 -8.71 -6.64 -6.87
C SER A 147 -7.49 -6.13 -7.62
N LYS A 148 -6.91 -6.94 -8.51
CA LYS A 148 -5.74 -6.54 -9.30
C LYS A 148 -6.18 -5.57 -10.39
N PRO A 149 -5.72 -4.30 -10.37
CA PRO A 149 -6.14 -3.31 -11.35
C PRO A 149 -5.65 -3.70 -12.75
N GLU A 150 -6.52 -3.53 -13.74
CA GLU A 150 -6.11 -3.55 -15.13
C GLU A 150 -5.29 -2.29 -15.44
N LYS A 151 -4.31 -2.42 -16.33
CA LYS A 151 -3.50 -1.27 -16.74
C LYS A 151 -4.35 -0.33 -17.60
N ASP A 152 -4.37 0.96 -17.23
CA ASP A 152 -5.01 1.99 -18.06
C ASP A 152 -4.33 2.04 -19.43
N PRO A 153 -5.08 1.96 -20.54
CA PRO A 153 -4.52 2.12 -21.90
C PRO A 153 -3.75 3.42 -22.08
N LYS A 154 -4.15 4.51 -21.43
CA LYS A 154 -3.44 5.80 -21.46
C LYS A 154 -2.08 5.70 -20.76
N ASP A 155 -2.01 5.05 -19.60
CA ASP A 155 -0.76 4.82 -18.87
C ASP A 155 0.17 3.91 -19.68
N ILE A 156 -0.35 2.86 -20.34
CA ILE A 156 0.43 2.00 -21.25
C ILE A 156 1.02 2.80 -22.40
N ALA A 157 0.24 3.68 -23.03
CA ALA A 157 0.70 4.50 -24.16
C ALA A 157 1.77 5.51 -23.69
N ALA A 158 1.57 6.16 -22.54
CA ALA A 158 2.52 7.10 -21.98
C ALA A 158 3.83 6.41 -21.55
N ALA A 159 3.74 5.21 -20.97
CA ALA A 159 4.90 4.43 -20.54
C ALA A 159 5.82 4.03 -21.71
N LYS A 160 5.27 3.82 -22.91
CA LYS A 160 6.07 3.54 -24.13
C LYS A 160 6.95 4.72 -24.56
N LEU A 161 6.56 5.93 -24.19
CA LEU A 161 7.30 7.17 -24.51
C LEU A 161 8.21 7.60 -23.35
N ALA A 162 8.06 6.99 -22.19
CA ALA A 162 8.86 7.33 -21.02
C ALA A 162 10.29 6.76 -21.12
N LYS A 163 11.21 7.43 -20.43
CA LYS A 163 12.59 6.94 -20.31
C LYS A 163 12.58 5.57 -19.61
N VAL A 164 13.23 4.60 -20.22
CA VAL A 164 13.41 3.26 -19.62
C VAL A 164 14.14 3.37 -18.27
N SER A 165 13.57 2.74 -17.25
CA SER A 165 14.19 2.61 -15.93
C SER A 165 14.27 1.13 -15.56
N HIS A 166 15.41 0.73 -15.01
CA HIS A 166 15.65 -0.63 -14.54
C HIS A 166 15.55 -0.75 -13.01
N TYR A 167 15.08 0.31 -12.34
CA TYR A 167 14.89 0.33 -10.90
C TYR A 167 13.44 0.68 -10.54
N PRO A 168 12.78 -0.10 -9.66
CA PRO A 168 13.20 -1.41 -9.15
C PRO A 168 13.35 -2.47 -10.27
N ALA A 169 14.20 -3.48 -10.05
CA ALA A 169 14.47 -4.53 -11.04
C ALA A 169 13.22 -5.37 -11.37
N CYS A 170 12.35 -5.59 -10.38
CA CYS A 170 11.05 -6.24 -10.57
C CYS A 170 10.04 -5.77 -9.51
N GLN A 171 8.78 -6.22 -9.62
CA GLN A 171 7.70 -5.81 -8.71
C GLN A 171 7.74 -6.48 -7.33
N LEU A 172 8.68 -7.39 -7.08
CA LEU A 172 8.79 -8.16 -5.83
C LEU A 172 10.10 -7.90 -5.06
N CYS A 173 11.11 -7.28 -5.69
CA CYS A 173 12.41 -7.00 -5.05
C CYS A 173 12.29 -6.11 -3.81
N PHE A 174 13.29 -6.16 -2.94
CA PHE A 174 13.44 -5.26 -1.79
C PHE A 174 13.43 -3.78 -2.18
N GLU A 175 13.88 -3.46 -3.39
CA GLU A 175 13.87 -2.11 -3.96
C GLU A 175 12.47 -1.48 -4.06
N ASN A 176 11.41 -2.28 -3.94
CA ASN A 176 10.03 -1.77 -3.91
C ASN A 176 9.66 -1.14 -2.57
N GLU A 177 10.34 -1.47 -1.47
CA GLU A 177 10.01 -0.90 -0.16
C GLU A 177 10.24 0.61 -0.14
N GLY A 178 9.17 1.38 0.04
CA GLY A 178 9.22 2.84 0.00
C GLY A 178 9.27 3.46 -1.41
N TYR A 179 9.13 2.67 -2.47
CA TYR A 179 9.20 3.17 -3.85
C TYR A 179 7.96 3.99 -4.22
N GLN A 180 8.17 5.20 -4.77
CA GLN A 180 7.08 6.14 -5.06
C GLN A 180 6.23 5.78 -6.29
N GLY A 181 6.67 4.82 -7.09
CA GLY A 181 5.99 4.43 -8.32
C GLY A 181 6.40 5.24 -9.55
N ARG A 182 5.98 4.75 -10.71
CA ARG A 182 6.03 5.40 -12.01
C ARG A 182 4.98 4.77 -12.92
N LEU A 183 4.78 5.31 -14.13
CA LEU A 183 3.72 4.88 -15.07
C LEU A 183 3.65 3.36 -15.34
N ASP A 184 4.79 2.68 -15.39
CA ASP A 184 4.88 1.25 -15.67
C ASP A 184 5.20 0.39 -14.44
N HIS A 185 5.35 1.01 -13.26
CA HIS A 185 5.71 0.34 -12.03
C HIS A 185 4.90 0.89 -10.84
N PRO A 186 4.16 0.04 -10.11
CA PRO A 186 3.25 0.49 -9.07
C PRO A 186 3.97 1.18 -7.91
N ALA A 187 3.27 2.10 -7.27
CA ALA A 187 3.73 2.73 -6.04
C ALA A 187 3.74 1.73 -4.87
N ARG A 188 4.74 1.87 -4.00
CA ARG A 188 4.99 1.03 -2.83
C ARG A 188 5.53 1.84 -1.65
N ALA A 189 5.20 3.15 -1.58
CA ALA A 189 5.67 4.03 -0.51
C ALA A 189 5.33 3.47 0.89
N ASN A 190 4.11 2.99 1.05
CA ASN A 190 3.56 2.38 2.26
C ASN A 190 3.89 0.90 2.45
N HIS A 191 4.72 0.31 1.58
CA HIS A 191 5.15 -1.09 1.68
C HIS A 191 6.25 -1.28 2.70
N ARG A 192 6.19 -2.38 3.47
CA ARG A 192 7.24 -2.81 4.40
C ARG A 192 7.54 -4.30 4.23
N ILE A 193 8.79 -4.66 4.49
CA ILE A 193 9.30 -6.03 4.37
C ILE A 193 9.92 -6.43 5.71
N ILE A 194 9.52 -7.57 6.25
CA ILE A 194 10.20 -8.17 7.40
C ILE A 194 11.43 -8.90 6.89
N ARG A 195 12.59 -8.58 7.44
CA ARG A 195 13.88 -9.14 7.08
C ARG A 195 14.33 -10.19 8.07
N PHE A 196 14.87 -11.28 7.58
CA PHE A 196 15.41 -12.36 8.42
C PHE A 196 16.56 -13.11 7.71
N ASP A 197 17.43 -13.66 8.51
CA ASP A 197 18.45 -14.61 8.03
C ASP A 197 17.91 -16.03 8.07
N MET A 198 18.16 -16.79 7.02
CA MET A 198 17.93 -18.23 6.98
C MET A 198 19.14 -18.91 6.34
N ASN A 199 19.90 -19.66 7.16
CA ASN A 199 21.11 -20.35 6.75
C ASN A 199 22.19 -19.46 6.13
N GLY A 200 22.38 -18.26 6.65
CA GLY A 200 23.38 -17.29 6.17
C GLY A 200 22.97 -16.54 4.91
N HIS A 201 21.70 -16.61 4.52
CA HIS A 201 21.10 -15.83 3.45
C HIS A 201 20.03 -14.88 3.98
N ASP A 202 20.05 -13.64 3.49
CA ASP A 202 19.05 -12.63 3.83
C ASP A 202 17.78 -12.84 3.00
N TRP A 203 16.66 -13.00 3.69
CA TRP A 203 15.33 -13.15 3.12
C TRP A 203 14.40 -12.04 3.53
N GLY A 204 13.36 -11.85 2.74
CA GLY A 204 12.24 -10.97 3.04
C GLY A 204 10.92 -11.73 3.12
N PHE A 205 10.06 -11.25 4.01
CA PHE A 205 8.66 -11.65 4.12
C PHE A 205 7.79 -10.42 3.88
N GLN A 206 6.85 -10.51 2.96
CA GLN A 206 5.90 -9.44 2.64
C GLN A 206 4.52 -10.01 2.31
N TYR A 207 3.46 -9.20 2.51
CA TYR A 207 2.12 -9.57 2.06
C TYR A 207 1.90 -9.20 0.59
N SER A 208 0.94 -9.89 -0.07
CA SER A 208 0.48 -9.51 -1.39
C SER A 208 -0.56 -8.38 -1.29
N PRO A 209 -0.40 -7.29 -2.05
CA PRO A 209 -1.38 -6.20 -2.04
C PRO A 209 -2.73 -6.58 -2.66
N TYR A 210 -2.78 -7.60 -3.52
CA TYR A 210 -3.96 -8.05 -4.27
C TYR A 210 -4.19 -9.54 -4.02
N ALA A 211 -4.34 -9.89 -2.75
CA ALA A 211 -4.51 -11.26 -2.31
C ALA A 211 -5.83 -11.88 -2.81
N TYR A 212 -5.81 -13.15 -3.16
CA TYR A 212 -6.99 -13.93 -3.49
C TYR A 212 -7.36 -14.96 -2.41
N PHE A 213 -6.58 -15.02 -1.34
CA PHE A 213 -6.90 -15.72 -0.08
C PHE A 213 -6.29 -14.94 1.10
N ASN A 214 -6.79 -15.21 2.30
CA ASN A 214 -6.36 -14.49 3.51
C ASN A 214 -4.86 -14.73 3.78
N GLU A 215 -4.19 -13.67 4.25
CA GLU A 215 -2.78 -13.71 4.67
C GLU A 215 -1.82 -14.17 3.58
N HIS A 216 -2.21 -14.00 2.30
CA HIS A 216 -1.36 -14.32 1.17
C HIS A 216 -0.04 -13.54 1.27
N CYS A 217 1.05 -14.26 1.48
CA CYS A 217 2.38 -13.72 1.67
C CYS A 217 3.38 -14.24 0.65
N ILE A 218 4.52 -13.58 0.57
CA ILE A 218 5.61 -13.87 -0.35
C ILE A 218 6.90 -13.88 0.44
N PHE A 219 7.68 -14.96 0.32
CA PHE A 219 9.06 -15.01 0.72
C PHE A 219 9.95 -14.74 -0.49
N LEU A 220 10.94 -13.89 -0.32
CA LEU A 220 11.81 -13.46 -1.42
C LEU A 220 13.26 -13.36 -0.95
N ASP A 221 14.19 -13.64 -1.86
CA ASP A 221 15.61 -13.41 -1.64
C ASP A 221 15.89 -11.90 -1.59
N SER A 222 16.83 -11.48 -0.76
CA SER A 222 17.25 -10.06 -0.67
C SER A 222 17.89 -9.55 -1.97
N GLN A 223 18.42 -10.46 -2.78
CA GLN A 223 19.01 -10.16 -4.08
C GLN A 223 18.03 -10.47 -5.20
N HIS A 224 18.03 -9.62 -6.24
CA HIS A 224 17.29 -9.94 -7.46
C HIS A 224 18.03 -10.98 -8.26
N VAL A 225 17.61 -12.24 -8.13
CA VAL A 225 18.17 -13.37 -8.89
C VAL A 225 17.19 -13.81 -9.97
N PRO A 226 17.66 -14.16 -11.18
CA PRO A 226 16.80 -14.75 -12.20
C PRO A 226 16.20 -16.06 -11.69
N MET A 227 14.90 -16.25 -11.92
CA MET A 227 14.24 -17.52 -11.61
C MET A 227 14.71 -18.56 -12.62
N ALA A 228 15.74 -19.31 -12.25
CA ALA A 228 16.28 -20.42 -13.02
C ALA A 228 15.98 -21.73 -12.29
N ILE A 229 15.41 -22.70 -13.01
CA ILE A 229 15.34 -24.10 -12.56
C ILE A 229 16.63 -24.72 -13.03
N SER A 230 17.55 -25.00 -12.11
CA SER A 230 18.79 -25.76 -12.37
C SER A 230 18.56 -27.25 -12.14
#